data_06bbb63d6de757775ef1c2a43df7b08c
#
_entry.id   06bbb63d6de757775ef1c2a43df7b08c
#
_cell.length_a   1.000
_cell.length_b   1.000
_cell.length_c   1.000
_cell.angle_alpha   90.00
_cell.angle_beta   90.00
_cell.angle_gamma   90.00
#
_symmetry.space_group_name_H-M   'P 1'
#
loop_
_entity.id
_entity.type
_entity.pdbx_description
1 polymer ?
#
loop_
_entity_poly.entity_id
_entity_poly.type
_entity_poly.pdbx_seq_one_letter_code
_entity_poly.pdbx_strand_id
1 'polypeptide(L)'
;MLAKRIIPCLDIKDGKVVKGVNFVGLKDVGDPIELAKEYDRQSADEVVFLDITATYENRDIIKDLIQRGADELSIPLCVGGGIRTVEDFRMILAAGADKVSVNSAAVKNPNIIKEASDEFGVQCVVVAVDAKARDDHSGWDVYVAGGRTNTGLDLIEWVKKCESLGA
;
A
#
# COMPACT_ATOMS: atom_id res chain seq x y z
N MET A 1 -1.06 -25.91 7.35
CA MET A 1 -2.13 -24.89 7.49
C MET A 1 -1.45 -23.51 7.41
N LEU A 2 -1.84 -22.64 6.50
CA LEU A 2 -1.29 -21.28 6.46
C LEU A 2 -1.89 -20.49 7.62
N ALA A 3 -1.04 -19.93 8.47
CA ALA A 3 -1.47 -19.02 9.54
C ALA A 3 -2.00 -17.72 8.92
N LYS A 4 -3.02 -17.13 9.52
CA LYS A 4 -3.48 -15.78 9.17
C LYS A 4 -2.48 -14.78 9.73
N ARG A 5 -2.17 -13.76 8.95
CA ARG A 5 -1.32 -12.64 9.38
C ARG A 5 -2.18 -11.47 9.84
N ILE A 6 -1.70 -10.76 10.86
CA ILE A 6 -2.28 -9.50 11.31
C ILE A 6 -1.36 -8.39 10.82
N ILE A 7 -1.88 -7.53 9.93
CA ILE A 7 -1.11 -6.50 9.24
C ILE A 7 -1.78 -5.15 9.48
N PRO A 8 -1.35 -4.37 10.48
CA PRO A 8 -1.82 -3.00 10.68
C PRO A 8 -1.49 -2.12 9.47
N CYS A 9 -2.45 -1.28 9.07
CA CYS A 9 -2.31 -0.34 7.99
C CYS A 9 -2.48 1.08 8.54
N LEU A 10 -1.45 1.92 8.39
CA LEU A 10 -1.40 3.28 8.91
C LEU A 10 -1.54 4.29 7.77
N ASP A 11 -2.63 5.04 7.76
CA ASP A 11 -2.80 6.17 6.85
C ASP A 11 -1.92 7.32 7.30
N ILE A 12 -1.01 7.77 6.43
CA ILE A 12 -0.04 8.82 6.71
C ILE A 12 -0.38 10.07 5.90
N LYS A 13 -0.43 11.19 6.57
CA LYS A 13 -0.57 12.51 5.99
C LYS A 13 0.46 13.45 6.61
N ASP A 14 1.25 14.12 5.75
CA ASP A 14 2.28 15.08 6.17
C ASP A 14 3.21 14.53 7.28
N GLY A 15 3.62 13.26 7.15
CA GLY A 15 4.51 12.58 8.09
C GLY A 15 3.87 12.10 9.39
N LYS A 16 2.57 12.17 9.54
CA LYS A 16 1.83 11.73 10.73
C LYS A 16 0.75 10.72 10.40
N VAL A 17 0.51 9.80 11.34
CA VAL A 17 -0.66 8.91 11.24
C VAL A 17 -1.92 9.70 11.47
N VAL A 18 -2.89 9.52 10.60
CA VAL A 18 -4.19 10.18 10.69
C VAL A 18 -5.31 9.16 10.76
N LYS A 19 -6.40 9.56 11.40
CA LYS A 19 -7.63 8.78 11.51
C LYS A 19 -8.80 9.61 11.01
N GLY A 20 -9.62 9.04 10.14
CA GLY A 20 -10.85 9.65 9.65
C GLY A 20 -11.76 8.64 8.96
N VAL A 21 -13.00 9.04 8.72
CA VAL A 21 -13.95 8.23 7.95
C VAL A 21 -13.96 8.75 6.52
N ASN A 22 -13.71 7.88 5.53
CA ASN A 22 -13.67 8.23 4.11
C ASN A 22 -12.72 9.42 3.79
N PHE A 23 -11.60 9.51 4.51
CA PHE A 23 -10.60 10.61 4.39
C PHE A 23 -11.16 12.01 4.69
N VAL A 24 -12.26 12.11 5.45
CA VAL A 24 -12.87 13.37 5.88
C VAL A 24 -12.66 13.56 7.39
N GLY A 25 -12.38 14.81 7.80
CA GLY A 25 -12.19 15.17 9.21
C GLY A 25 -10.99 14.47 9.86
N LEU A 26 -9.89 14.34 9.12
CA LEU A 26 -8.67 13.67 9.57
C LEU A 26 -8.15 14.28 10.87
N LYS A 27 -7.88 13.43 11.86
CA LYS A 27 -7.24 13.79 13.13
C LYS A 27 -5.87 13.15 13.20
N ASP A 28 -4.88 13.90 13.63
CA ASP A 28 -3.54 13.41 13.96
C ASP A 28 -3.63 12.43 15.13
N VAL A 29 -3.02 11.26 14.97
CA VAL A 29 -3.00 10.19 15.99
C VAL A 29 -1.61 10.00 16.57
N GLY A 30 -0.55 10.42 15.86
CA GLY A 30 0.81 10.35 16.36
C GLY A 30 1.89 10.06 15.30
N ASP A 31 3.10 9.80 15.80
CA ASP A 31 4.25 9.43 14.96
C ASP A 31 4.08 8.03 14.40
N PRO A 32 4.26 7.83 13.07
CA PRO A 32 4.11 6.52 12.43
C PRO A 32 5.04 5.45 12.98
N ILE A 33 6.28 5.81 13.32
CA ILE A 33 7.28 4.86 13.81
C ILE A 33 6.92 4.39 15.22
N GLU A 34 6.53 5.28 16.11
CA GLU A 34 6.13 4.90 17.46
C GLU A 34 4.89 3.99 17.47
N LEU A 35 3.91 4.26 16.60
CA LEU A 35 2.75 3.39 16.45
C LEU A 35 3.12 2.04 15.83
N ALA A 36 3.98 2.01 14.82
CA ALA A 36 4.44 0.76 14.21
C ALA A 36 5.24 -0.09 15.22
N LYS A 37 6.09 0.51 16.04
CA LYS A 37 6.81 -0.18 17.14
C LYS A 37 5.85 -0.77 18.17
N GLU A 38 4.75 -0.09 18.46
CA GLU A 38 3.73 -0.64 19.35
C GLU A 38 3.08 -1.88 18.75
N TYR A 39 2.74 -1.87 17.46
CA TYR A 39 2.22 -3.07 16.77
C TYR A 39 3.26 -4.19 16.68
N ASP A 40 4.52 -3.88 16.42
CA ASP A 40 5.62 -4.85 16.44
C ASP A 40 5.74 -5.52 17.83
N ARG A 41 5.71 -4.74 18.92
CA ARG A 41 5.70 -5.28 20.30
C ARG A 41 4.48 -6.16 20.58
N GLN A 42 3.34 -5.88 19.94
CA GLN A 42 2.12 -6.70 20.04
C GLN A 42 2.13 -7.91 19.09
N SER A 43 3.26 -8.20 18.43
CA SER A 43 3.44 -9.34 17.53
C SER A 43 2.57 -9.27 16.26
N ALA A 44 2.43 -8.07 15.68
CA ALA A 44 1.94 -7.95 14.32
C ALA A 44 2.92 -8.63 13.34
N ASP A 45 2.39 -9.18 12.26
CA ASP A 45 3.20 -9.94 11.30
C ASP A 45 3.88 -9.07 10.24
N GLU A 46 3.37 -7.86 10.03
CA GLU A 46 3.83 -6.88 9.05
C GLU A 46 3.16 -5.55 9.37
N VAL A 47 3.69 -4.42 8.89
CA VAL A 47 3.02 -3.12 8.95
C VAL A 47 2.97 -2.48 7.57
N VAL A 48 1.90 -1.75 7.28
CA VAL A 48 1.73 -1.01 6.03
C VAL A 48 1.66 0.48 6.32
N PHE A 49 2.48 1.27 5.62
CA PHE A 49 2.38 2.73 5.57
C PHE A 49 1.70 3.13 4.26
N LEU A 50 0.57 3.84 4.35
CA LEU A 50 -0.14 4.39 3.20
C LEU A 50 -0.04 5.91 3.22
N ASP A 51 0.77 6.48 2.33
CA ASP A 51 0.79 7.92 2.10
C ASP A 51 -0.46 8.34 1.33
N ILE A 52 -1.42 8.94 2.04
CA ILE A 52 -2.68 9.40 1.47
C ILE A 52 -2.61 10.81 0.86
N THR A 53 -1.50 11.51 1.04
CA THR A 53 -1.27 12.84 0.45
C THR A 53 -0.54 12.81 -0.87
N ALA A 54 0.32 11.83 -1.07
CA ALA A 54 1.06 11.48 -2.28
C ALA A 54 1.31 12.62 -3.29
N THR A 55 1.71 13.78 -2.79
CA THR A 55 2.18 14.89 -3.62
C THR A 55 3.69 14.77 -3.83
N TYR A 56 4.20 15.37 -4.89
CA TYR A 56 5.63 15.35 -5.20
C TYR A 56 6.48 15.95 -4.06
N GLU A 57 5.92 16.88 -3.31
CA GLU A 57 6.57 17.63 -2.23
C GLU A 57 6.78 16.78 -0.96
N ASN A 58 6.04 15.68 -0.77
CA ASN A 58 6.13 14.84 0.43
C ASN A 58 7.04 13.62 0.29
N ARG A 59 7.75 13.47 -0.83
CA ARG A 59 8.62 12.30 -1.08
C ARG A 59 9.77 12.18 -0.07
N ASP A 60 10.35 13.28 0.34
CA ASP A 60 11.45 13.27 1.32
C ASP A 60 10.96 12.85 2.70
N ILE A 61 9.75 13.27 3.08
CA ILE A 61 9.13 12.89 4.37
C ILE A 61 8.89 11.38 4.41
N ILE A 62 8.30 10.81 3.35
CA ILE A 62 8.04 9.37 3.34
C ILE A 62 9.33 8.56 3.29
N LYS A 63 10.36 9.05 2.60
CA LYS A 63 11.68 8.42 2.55
C LYS A 63 12.33 8.38 3.93
N ASP A 64 12.31 9.48 4.70
CA ASP A 64 12.79 9.53 6.08
C ASP A 64 12.04 8.54 6.98
N LEU A 65 10.71 8.49 6.87
CA LEU A 65 9.90 7.54 7.62
C LEU A 65 10.24 6.08 7.29
N ILE A 66 10.48 5.76 6.01
CA ILE A 66 10.86 4.41 5.59
C ILE A 66 12.22 4.04 6.19
N GLN A 67 13.22 4.93 6.12
CA GLN A 67 14.55 4.69 6.70
C GLN A 67 14.45 4.44 8.21
N ARG A 68 13.73 5.29 8.94
CA ARG A 68 13.49 5.10 10.37
C ARG A 68 12.76 3.78 10.66
N GLY A 69 11.75 3.44 9.86
CA GLY A 69 11.04 2.17 9.99
C GLY A 69 11.94 0.96 9.78
N ALA A 70 12.78 1.00 8.75
CA ALA A 70 13.75 -0.07 8.48
C ALA A 70 14.78 -0.26 9.60
N ASP A 71 15.16 0.84 10.27
CA ASP A 71 16.13 0.79 11.37
C ASP A 71 15.52 0.33 12.70
N GLU A 72 14.23 0.59 12.93
CA GLU A 72 13.59 0.46 14.25
C GLU A 72 12.58 -0.69 14.35
N LEU A 73 12.08 -1.24 13.23
CA LEU A 73 11.09 -2.31 13.21
C LEU A 73 11.75 -3.67 12.99
N SER A 74 11.22 -4.71 13.66
CA SER A 74 11.65 -6.10 13.45
C SER A 74 10.74 -6.87 12.47
N ILE A 75 9.58 -6.32 12.15
CA ILE A 75 8.60 -6.87 11.21
C ILE A 75 8.70 -6.19 9.83
N PRO A 76 8.31 -6.88 8.74
CA PRO A 76 8.34 -6.32 7.41
C PRO A 76 7.53 -5.03 7.27
N LEU A 77 8.09 -4.06 6.54
CA LEU A 77 7.45 -2.79 6.20
C LEU A 77 7.00 -2.78 4.74
N CYS A 78 5.71 -2.66 4.51
CA CYS A 78 5.13 -2.39 3.20
C CYS A 78 4.76 -0.90 3.08
N VAL A 79 5.07 -0.29 1.95
CA VAL A 79 4.77 1.13 1.70
C VAL A 79 3.92 1.29 0.45
N GLY A 80 2.87 2.07 0.55
CA GLY A 80 1.96 2.39 -0.55
C GLY A 80 1.52 3.85 -0.53
N GLY A 81 0.73 4.19 -1.53
CA GLY A 81 0.27 5.56 -1.74
C GLY A 81 1.14 6.33 -2.74
N GLY A 82 0.50 6.91 -3.74
CA GLY A 82 1.17 7.73 -4.75
C GLY A 82 2.15 7.06 -5.70
N ILE A 83 2.27 5.75 -5.67
CA ILE A 83 3.16 4.97 -6.53
C ILE A 83 2.64 4.99 -7.96
N ARG A 84 3.49 5.39 -8.93
CA ARG A 84 3.09 5.59 -10.34
C ARG A 84 4.03 4.94 -11.35
N THR A 85 5.30 4.73 -10.96
CA THR A 85 6.37 4.26 -11.85
C THR A 85 7.21 3.19 -11.18
N VAL A 86 7.97 2.42 -11.95
CA VAL A 86 8.97 1.46 -11.45
C VAL A 86 10.07 2.18 -10.65
N GLU A 87 10.40 3.42 -11.01
CA GLU A 87 11.36 4.24 -10.27
C GLU A 87 10.86 4.59 -8.86
N ASP A 88 9.53 4.76 -8.68
CA ASP A 88 8.96 4.92 -7.34
C ASP A 88 9.18 3.65 -6.50
N PHE A 89 9.03 2.44 -7.08
CA PHE A 89 9.37 1.18 -6.42
C PHE A 89 10.84 1.14 -5.99
N ARG A 90 11.74 1.48 -6.93
CA ARG A 90 13.18 1.50 -6.65
C ARG A 90 13.52 2.42 -5.48
N MET A 91 12.98 3.63 -5.47
CA MET A 91 13.22 4.62 -4.41
C MET A 91 12.76 4.12 -3.05
N ILE A 92 11.58 3.53 -2.97
CA ILE A 92 10.99 3.04 -1.72
C ILE A 92 11.74 1.82 -1.19
N LEU A 93 12.06 0.85 -2.05
CA LEU A 93 12.84 -0.33 -1.67
C LEU A 93 14.27 0.05 -1.27
N ALA A 94 14.90 0.98 -2.00
CA ALA A 94 16.22 1.50 -1.65
C ALA A 94 16.24 2.28 -0.32
N ALA A 95 15.13 2.86 0.09
CA ALA A 95 14.99 3.51 1.39
C ALA A 95 14.83 2.51 2.56
N GLY A 96 14.61 1.21 2.27
CA GLY A 96 14.56 0.15 3.26
C GLY A 96 13.21 -0.55 3.43
N ALA A 97 12.19 -0.22 2.63
CA ALA A 97 10.93 -0.98 2.65
C ALA A 97 11.14 -2.40 2.08
N ASP A 98 10.42 -3.37 2.62
CA ASP A 98 10.43 -4.75 2.14
C ASP A 98 9.50 -4.96 0.95
N LYS A 99 8.40 -4.18 0.89
CA LYS A 99 7.38 -4.29 -0.14
C LYS A 99 6.84 -2.92 -0.54
N VAL A 100 6.35 -2.85 -1.77
CA VAL A 100 5.68 -1.66 -2.30
C VAL A 100 4.28 -2.02 -2.76
N SER A 101 3.30 -1.23 -2.33
CA SER A 101 1.89 -1.42 -2.66
C SER A 101 1.43 -0.40 -3.69
N VAL A 102 0.88 -0.89 -4.81
CA VAL A 102 0.34 -0.09 -5.90
C VAL A 102 -1.15 -0.37 -6.12
N ASN A 103 -1.93 0.65 -6.44
CA ASN A 103 -3.36 0.53 -6.73
C ASN A 103 -3.72 1.17 -8.08
N SER A 104 -4.12 2.43 -8.11
CA SER A 104 -4.66 3.10 -9.31
C SER A 104 -3.70 3.10 -10.51
N ALA A 105 -2.39 3.15 -10.26
CA ALA A 105 -1.40 3.08 -11.34
C ALA A 105 -1.38 1.71 -12.00
N ALA A 106 -1.54 0.62 -11.24
CA ALA A 106 -1.62 -0.73 -11.76
C ALA A 106 -2.90 -0.95 -12.61
N VAL A 107 -4.03 -0.39 -12.19
CA VAL A 107 -5.26 -0.42 -13.00
C VAL A 107 -5.07 0.33 -14.31
N LYS A 108 -4.42 1.50 -14.27
CA LYS A 108 -4.16 2.33 -15.46
C LYS A 108 -3.15 1.70 -16.41
N ASN A 109 -2.09 1.11 -15.88
CA ASN A 109 -1.03 0.43 -16.63
C ASN A 109 -0.61 -0.85 -15.89
N PRO A 110 -1.24 -2.01 -16.20
CA PRO A 110 -0.91 -3.27 -15.53
C PRO A 110 0.54 -3.74 -15.70
N ASN A 111 1.23 -3.26 -16.75
CA ASN A 111 2.64 -3.64 -16.98
C ASN A 111 3.57 -3.20 -15.85
N ILE A 112 3.20 -2.18 -15.07
CA ILE A 112 4.01 -1.76 -13.90
C ILE A 112 4.22 -2.91 -12.91
N ILE A 113 3.24 -3.82 -12.77
CA ILE A 113 3.34 -5.00 -11.89
C ILE A 113 4.44 -5.92 -12.42
N LYS A 114 4.39 -6.22 -13.74
CA LYS A 114 5.38 -7.11 -14.36
C LYS A 114 6.78 -6.50 -14.33
N GLU A 115 6.92 -5.24 -14.72
CA GLU A 115 8.20 -4.54 -14.73
C GLU A 115 8.82 -4.49 -13.32
N ALA A 116 8.02 -4.17 -12.29
CA ALA A 116 8.48 -4.16 -10.90
C ALA A 116 8.84 -5.56 -10.40
N SER A 117 8.04 -6.60 -10.74
CA SER A 117 8.33 -7.97 -10.33
C SER A 117 9.55 -8.57 -11.01
N ASP A 118 9.77 -8.25 -12.30
CA ASP A 118 10.95 -8.69 -13.05
C ASP A 118 12.23 -8.06 -12.48
N GLU A 119 12.15 -6.82 -11.99
CA GLU A 119 13.30 -6.08 -11.51
C GLU A 119 13.63 -6.34 -10.03
N PHE A 120 12.61 -6.36 -9.16
CA PHE A 120 12.78 -6.41 -7.70
C PHE A 120 12.38 -7.76 -7.09
N GLY A 121 11.70 -8.60 -7.85
CA GLY A 121 11.15 -9.87 -7.39
C GLY A 121 9.68 -9.77 -6.98
N VAL A 122 8.94 -10.86 -7.20
CA VAL A 122 7.49 -10.97 -6.91
C VAL A 122 7.15 -10.69 -5.45
N GLN A 123 8.07 -11.00 -4.52
CA GLN A 123 7.89 -10.80 -3.09
C GLN A 123 7.83 -9.33 -2.68
N CYS A 124 8.32 -8.41 -3.52
CA CYS A 124 8.32 -6.97 -3.25
C CYS A 124 7.07 -6.26 -3.78
N VAL A 125 6.24 -6.93 -4.61
CA VAL A 125 5.12 -6.29 -5.30
C VAL A 125 3.79 -6.67 -4.66
N VAL A 126 3.08 -5.66 -4.16
CA VAL A 126 1.72 -5.80 -3.60
C VAL A 126 0.76 -4.97 -4.44
N VAL A 127 -0.38 -5.55 -4.81
CA VAL A 127 -1.48 -4.79 -5.43
C VAL A 127 -2.58 -4.58 -4.41
N ALA A 128 -2.82 -3.32 -4.04
CA ALA A 128 -3.98 -2.95 -3.26
C ALA A 128 -5.20 -2.80 -4.19
N VAL A 129 -6.33 -3.35 -3.79
CA VAL A 129 -7.55 -3.31 -4.60
C VAL A 129 -8.71 -2.81 -3.77
N ASP A 130 -9.24 -1.64 -4.13
CA ASP A 130 -10.53 -1.18 -3.59
C ASP A 130 -11.65 -1.89 -4.35
N ALA A 131 -12.57 -2.54 -3.65
CA ALA A 131 -13.67 -3.26 -4.26
C ALA A 131 -15.01 -2.97 -3.58
N LYS A 132 -16.10 -2.94 -4.36
CA LYS A 132 -17.45 -2.82 -3.83
C LYS A 132 -18.33 -3.92 -4.43
N ALA A 133 -19.18 -4.53 -3.58
CA ALA A 133 -20.18 -5.48 -4.05
C ALA A 133 -21.15 -4.81 -5.02
N ARG A 134 -21.56 -5.54 -6.06
CA ARG A 134 -22.63 -5.12 -6.96
C ARG A 134 -23.98 -5.24 -6.25
N ASP A 135 -24.93 -4.37 -6.59
CA ASP A 135 -26.25 -4.35 -5.96
C ASP A 135 -27.05 -5.63 -6.19
N ASP A 136 -26.81 -6.30 -7.32
CA ASP A 136 -27.42 -7.58 -7.69
C ASP A 136 -26.75 -8.81 -7.08
N HIS A 137 -25.71 -8.61 -6.24
CA HIS A 137 -24.90 -9.65 -5.61
C HIS A 137 -24.18 -10.59 -6.60
N SER A 138 -24.01 -10.19 -7.87
CA SER A 138 -23.33 -10.99 -8.91
C SER A 138 -21.80 -11.00 -8.79
N GLY A 139 -21.23 -10.20 -7.89
CA GLY A 139 -19.77 -10.07 -7.71
C GLY A 139 -19.38 -8.71 -7.16
N TRP A 140 -18.14 -8.31 -7.48
CA TRP A 140 -17.55 -7.04 -7.00
C TRP A 140 -16.91 -6.30 -8.16
N ASP A 141 -17.04 -4.99 -8.17
CA ASP A 141 -16.34 -4.10 -9.07
C ASP A 141 -15.11 -3.51 -8.41
N VAL A 142 -14.03 -3.35 -9.19
CA VAL A 142 -12.80 -2.68 -8.78
C VAL A 142 -12.99 -1.17 -8.86
N TYR A 143 -12.54 -0.49 -7.81
CA TYR A 143 -12.56 0.96 -7.69
C TYR A 143 -11.14 1.53 -7.60
N VAL A 144 -10.98 2.78 -7.97
CA VAL A 144 -9.73 3.54 -7.84
C VAL A 144 -9.99 4.91 -7.20
N ALA A 145 -8.93 5.70 -7.03
CA ALA A 145 -9.00 7.04 -6.44
C ALA A 145 -9.65 7.04 -5.04
N GLY A 146 -9.22 6.12 -4.16
CA GLY A 146 -9.78 6.00 -2.80
C GLY A 146 -11.24 5.53 -2.81
N GLY A 147 -11.57 4.58 -3.67
CA GLY A 147 -12.90 3.98 -3.76
C GLY A 147 -13.98 4.87 -4.40
N ARG A 148 -13.58 5.95 -5.09
CA ARG A 148 -14.52 6.93 -5.67
C ARG A 148 -14.91 6.65 -7.11
N THR A 149 -14.04 6.01 -7.89
CA THR A 149 -14.25 5.78 -9.32
C THR A 149 -14.36 4.30 -9.62
N ASN A 150 -15.53 3.85 -10.12
CA ASN A 150 -15.72 2.50 -10.63
C ASN A 150 -14.94 2.33 -11.94
N THR A 151 -14.16 1.27 -12.04
CA THR A 151 -13.34 0.98 -13.23
C THR A 151 -14.06 0.09 -14.26
N GLY A 152 -15.15 -0.53 -13.86
CA GLY A 152 -15.85 -1.57 -14.65
C GLY A 152 -15.12 -2.92 -14.69
N LEU A 153 -14.00 -3.08 -13.97
CA LEU A 153 -13.29 -4.36 -13.88
C LEU A 153 -13.94 -5.25 -12.82
N ASP A 154 -14.08 -6.54 -13.13
CA ASP A 154 -14.44 -7.56 -12.14
C ASP A 154 -13.25 -7.81 -11.20
N LEU A 155 -13.52 -7.89 -9.89
CA LEU A 155 -12.50 -8.08 -8.88
C LEU A 155 -11.71 -9.37 -9.08
N ILE A 156 -12.38 -10.49 -9.32
CA ILE A 156 -11.72 -11.79 -9.39
C ILE A 156 -10.83 -11.88 -10.63
N GLU A 157 -11.32 -11.39 -11.76
CA GLU A 157 -10.54 -11.35 -13.00
C GLU A 157 -9.34 -10.39 -12.87
N TRP A 158 -9.52 -9.26 -12.17
CA TRP A 158 -8.43 -8.34 -11.91
C TRP A 158 -7.35 -8.95 -11.03
N VAL A 159 -7.71 -9.60 -9.91
CA VAL A 159 -6.75 -10.24 -9.00
C VAL A 159 -5.97 -11.36 -9.70
N LYS A 160 -6.63 -12.22 -10.49
CA LYS A 160 -5.96 -13.25 -11.29
C LYS A 160 -4.95 -12.64 -12.27
N LYS A 161 -5.33 -11.53 -12.90
CA LYS A 161 -4.43 -10.80 -13.79
C LYS A 161 -3.21 -10.24 -13.03
N CYS A 162 -3.41 -9.64 -11.87
CA CYS A 162 -2.31 -9.14 -11.02
C CYS A 162 -1.34 -10.28 -10.65
N GLU A 163 -1.87 -11.42 -10.20
CA GLU A 163 -1.07 -12.61 -9.89
C GLU A 163 -0.26 -13.09 -11.12
N SER A 164 -0.89 -13.16 -12.29
CA SER A 164 -0.22 -13.57 -13.52
C SER A 164 0.89 -12.62 -13.98
N LEU A 165 0.86 -11.37 -13.53
CA LEU A 165 1.87 -10.35 -13.79
C LEU A 165 2.98 -10.30 -12.73
N GLY A 166 2.85 -11.05 -11.62
CA GLY A 166 3.87 -11.21 -10.61
C GLY A 166 3.63 -10.42 -9.31
N ALA A 167 2.37 -10.09 -8.99
CA ALA A 167 2.02 -9.55 -7.67
C ALA A 167 1.96 -10.66 -6.63
#